data_748c1a89d82ffb985f1ab93fac185495
#
_entry.id   748c1a89d82ffb985f1ab93fac185495
#
_cell.length_a   1.000
_cell.length_b   1.000
_cell.length_c   1.000
_cell.angle_alpha   90.00
_cell.angle_beta   90.00
_cell.angle_gamma   90.00
#
_symmetry.space_group_name_H-M   'P 1'
#
loop_
_entity.id
_entity.type
_entity.pdbx_description
1 polymer ?
#
loop_
_entity_poly.entity_id
_entity_poly.type
_entity_poly.pdbx_seq_one_letter_code
_entity_poly.pdbx_strand_id
1 'polypeptide(L)'
;MDTWTYGLLIGVGLLVALLYLRERRRSETIRALAIRSGFNYLGRGVPRSLSLYGTPMERASSIWNVIDGDRPGIRIIAFDCQIGTGKGSWRRTVIAVKTDNDSAVSPNRDLTVDHSGDWTILYKPKTFFLIPAGLMTVNELEARLNAIGS
;
A
#
# COMPACT_ATOMS: atom_id res chain seq x y z
N MET A 1 -4.39 36.21 23.95
CA MET A 1 -3.77 35.08 23.18
C MET A 1 -2.51 35.67 22.57
N ASP A 2 -1.37 35.08 22.90
CA ASP A 2 -0.08 35.64 22.51
C ASP A 2 0.21 35.36 21.02
N THR A 3 0.96 36.25 20.40
CA THR A 3 1.36 36.17 18.96
C THR A 3 1.99 34.81 18.60
N TRP A 4 2.64 34.17 19.57
CA TRP A 4 3.22 32.82 19.45
C TRP A 4 2.17 31.72 19.22
N THR A 5 0.99 31.83 19.87
CA THR A 5 -0.09 30.86 19.74
C THR A 5 -0.67 30.87 18.32
N TYR A 6 -0.80 32.05 17.72
CA TYR A 6 -1.26 32.16 16.33
C TYR A 6 -0.24 31.59 15.35
N GLY A 7 1.06 31.85 15.56
CA GLY A 7 2.13 31.28 14.72
C GLY A 7 2.14 29.75 14.75
N LEU A 8 1.97 29.16 15.94
CA LEU A 8 1.92 27.71 16.11
C LEU A 8 0.68 27.09 15.44
N LEU A 9 -0.49 27.70 15.58
CA LEU A 9 -1.73 27.23 14.94
C LEU A 9 -1.63 27.26 13.41
N ILE A 10 -1.07 28.34 12.85
CA ILE A 10 -0.84 28.46 11.41
C ILE A 10 0.15 27.38 10.95
N GLY A 11 1.26 27.18 11.66
CA GLY A 11 2.24 26.14 11.36
C GLY A 11 1.67 24.73 11.35
N VAL A 12 0.87 24.40 12.37
CA VAL A 12 0.17 23.11 12.45
C VAL A 12 -0.84 22.97 11.31
N GLY A 13 -1.62 24.01 11.02
CA GLY A 13 -2.58 24.02 9.92
C GLY A 13 -1.91 23.77 8.55
N LEU A 14 -0.79 24.44 8.28
CA LEU A 14 0.00 24.25 7.07
C LEU A 14 0.55 22.81 6.97
N LEU A 15 1.07 22.25 8.08
CA LEU A 15 1.59 20.89 8.10
C LEU A 15 0.50 19.88 7.77
N VAL A 16 -0.68 20.03 8.41
CA VAL A 16 -1.83 19.15 8.14
C VAL A 16 -2.28 19.25 6.68
N ALA A 17 -2.35 20.48 6.14
CA ALA A 17 -2.69 20.70 4.74
C ALA A 17 -1.68 20.03 3.79
N LEU A 18 -0.37 20.14 4.05
CA LEU A 18 0.67 19.51 3.26
C LEU A 18 0.58 17.98 3.29
N LEU A 19 0.35 17.41 4.46
CA LEU A 19 0.16 15.95 4.60
C LEU A 19 -1.07 15.46 3.84
N TYR A 20 -2.17 16.20 3.93
CA TYR A 20 -3.40 15.90 3.20
C TYR A 20 -3.19 15.97 1.67
N LEU A 21 -2.55 17.03 1.19
CA LEU A 21 -2.25 17.20 -0.24
C LEU A 21 -1.33 16.09 -0.77
N ARG A 22 -0.33 15.69 0.03
CA ARG A 22 0.57 14.58 -0.31
C ARG A 22 -0.19 13.26 -0.46
N GLU A 23 -1.09 12.96 0.48
CA GLU A 23 -1.89 11.74 0.43
C GLU A 23 -2.85 11.76 -0.77
N ARG A 24 -3.51 12.89 -1.01
CA ARG A 24 -4.40 13.08 -2.16
C ARG A 24 -3.66 12.87 -3.49
N ARG A 25 -2.50 13.49 -3.66
CA ARG A 25 -1.65 13.30 -4.85
C ARG A 25 -1.26 11.84 -5.04
N ARG A 26 -0.89 11.14 -3.96
CA ARG A 26 -0.59 9.72 -4.01
C ARG A 26 -1.78 8.90 -4.51
N SER A 27 -2.96 9.15 -3.96
CA SER A 27 -4.19 8.44 -4.38
C SER A 27 -4.53 8.70 -5.84
N GLU A 28 -4.40 9.94 -6.32
CA GLU A 28 -4.61 10.30 -7.73
C GLU A 28 -3.60 9.59 -8.65
N THR A 29 -2.34 9.52 -8.24
CA THR A 29 -1.30 8.83 -9.03
C THR A 29 -1.51 7.32 -9.06
N ILE A 30 -1.90 6.69 -7.95
CA ILE A 30 -2.22 5.25 -7.91
C ILE A 30 -3.47 4.96 -8.75
N ARG A 31 -4.48 5.83 -8.71
CA ARG A 31 -5.65 5.71 -9.58
C ARG A 31 -5.28 5.78 -11.07
N ALA A 32 -4.42 6.71 -11.44
CA ALA A 32 -3.91 6.81 -12.81
C ALA A 32 -3.09 5.58 -13.22
N LEU A 33 -2.28 5.04 -12.30
CA LEU A 33 -1.55 3.79 -12.50
C LEU A 33 -2.51 2.63 -12.76
N ALA A 34 -3.56 2.47 -11.94
CA ALA A 34 -4.55 1.41 -12.11
C ALA A 34 -5.18 1.47 -13.52
N ILE A 35 -5.62 2.65 -13.96
CA ILE A 35 -6.23 2.83 -15.29
C ILE A 35 -5.24 2.45 -16.40
N ARG A 36 -3.97 2.90 -16.33
CA ARG A 36 -2.95 2.59 -17.35
C ARG A 36 -2.62 1.10 -17.40
N SER A 37 -2.66 0.43 -16.26
CA SER A 37 -2.37 -1.01 -16.14
C SER A 37 -3.58 -1.91 -16.43
N GLY A 38 -4.75 -1.34 -16.75
CA GLY A 38 -5.98 -2.08 -16.94
C GLY A 38 -6.59 -2.64 -15.66
N PHE A 39 -6.23 -2.09 -14.51
CA PHE A 39 -6.74 -2.50 -13.20
C PHE A 39 -7.88 -1.59 -12.74
N ASN A 40 -8.74 -2.10 -11.87
CA ASN A 40 -9.81 -1.36 -11.23
C ASN A 40 -9.29 -0.64 -9.99
N TYR A 41 -9.58 0.65 -9.85
CA TYR A 41 -9.32 1.38 -8.61
C TYR A 41 -10.57 1.34 -7.70
N LEU A 42 -10.47 0.65 -6.57
CA LEU A 42 -11.57 0.47 -5.62
C LEU A 42 -11.57 1.55 -4.52
N GLY A 43 -10.45 2.24 -4.35
CA GLY A 43 -10.29 3.28 -3.34
C GLY A 43 -10.11 2.74 -1.93
N ARG A 44 -11.15 2.27 -1.27
CA ARG A 44 -11.12 1.73 0.10
C ARG A 44 -11.73 0.35 0.18
N GLY A 45 -11.22 -0.44 1.14
CA GLY A 45 -11.69 -1.80 1.39
C GLY A 45 -11.16 -2.80 0.38
N VAL A 46 -10.70 -3.94 0.86
CA VAL A 46 -10.22 -5.03 0.01
C VAL A 46 -11.39 -5.89 -0.46
N PRO A 47 -11.28 -6.51 -1.65
CA PRO A 47 -12.25 -7.50 -2.11
C PRO A 47 -12.42 -8.63 -1.10
N ARG A 48 -13.64 -9.12 -0.94
CA ARG A 48 -13.94 -10.25 -0.02
C ARG A 48 -13.18 -11.54 -0.36
N SER A 49 -12.71 -11.65 -1.59
CA SER A 49 -11.92 -12.79 -2.06
C SER A 49 -10.49 -12.80 -1.53
N LEU A 50 -9.97 -11.66 -1.03
CA LEU A 50 -8.63 -11.57 -0.46
C LEU A 50 -8.66 -11.98 1.02
N SER A 51 -7.92 -13.04 1.35
CA SER A 51 -7.62 -13.39 2.73
C SER A 51 -6.32 -12.71 3.17
N LEU A 52 -6.32 -12.14 4.36
CA LEU A 52 -5.13 -11.59 5.02
C LEU A 52 -4.82 -12.32 6.33
N TYR A 53 -5.53 -13.42 6.58
CA TYR A 53 -5.41 -14.21 7.80
C TYR A 53 -3.99 -14.73 7.99
N GLY A 54 -3.48 -14.64 9.22
CA GLY A 54 -2.12 -15.07 9.55
C GLY A 54 -1.01 -14.10 9.13
N THR A 55 -1.35 -13.01 8.43
CA THR A 55 -0.38 -11.98 8.06
C THR A 55 -0.45 -10.77 8.99
N PRO A 56 0.60 -9.92 9.06
CA PRO A 56 0.52 -8.67 9.83
C PRO A 56 -0.61 -7.74 9.40
N MET A 57 -1.08 -7.84 8.14
CA MET A 57 -2.15 -7.03 7.57
C MET A 57 -3.54 -7.41 8.07
N GLU A 58 -3.71 -8.58 8.69
CA GLU A 58 -4.94 -8.97 9.38
C GLU A 58 -5.36 -7.92 10.43
N ARG A 59 -4.36 -7.26 11.04
CA ARG A 59 -4.56 -6.21 12.05
C ARG A 59 -4.54 -4.80 11.48
N ALA A 60 -4.75 -4.65 10.18
CA ALA A 60 -4.80 -3.33 9.57
C ALA A 60 -5.98 -2.51 10.12
N SER A 61 -5.67 -1.34 10.68
CA SER A 61 -6.68 -0.39 11.18
C SER A 61 -7.36 0.39 10.07
N SER A 62 -6.69 0.52 8.92
CA SER A 62 -7.24 1.13 7.71
C SER A 62 -6.55 0.62 6.46
N ILE A 63 -7.33 0.55 5.37
CA ILE A 63 -6.88 0.12 4.04
C ILE A 63 -7.42 1.10 3.02
N TRP A 64 -6.55 1.58 2.12
CA TRP A 64 -6.89 2.55 1.08
C TRP A 64 -6.01 2.35 -0.17
N ASN A 65 -6.29 3.11 -1.22
CA ASN A 65 -5.60 3.02 -2.51
C ASN A 65 -5.64 1.61 -3.11
N VAL A 66 -6.77 0.92 -2.94
CA VAL A 66 -6.92 -0.46 -3.40
C VAL A 66 -7.07 -0.49 -4.91
N ILE A 67 -6.23 -1.27 -5.56
CA ILE A 67 -6.33 -1.64 -6.97
C ILE A 67 -6.51 -3.15 -7.08
N ASP A 68 -7.36 -3.59 -8.01
CA ASP A 68 -7.68 -5.00 -8.27
C ASP A 68 -7.66 -5.24 -9.78
N GLY A 69 -6.93 -6.24 -10.23
CA GLY A 69 -6.82 -6.55 -11.63
C GLY A 69 -6.40 -7.97 -11.89
N ASP A 70 -6.73 -8.43 -13.09
CA ASP A 70 -6.42 -9.76 -13.55
C ASP A 70 -5.43 -9.70 -14.72
N ARG A 71 -4.51 -10.65 -14.76
CA ARG A 71 -3.65 -11.00 -15.86
C ARG A 71 -3.85 -12.47 -16.22
N PRO A 72 -3.41 -12.96 -17.37
CA PRO A 72 -3.57 -14.37 -17.73
C PRO A 72 -3.05 -15.31 -16.64
N GLY A 73 -3.95 -16.02 -15.95
CA GLY A 73 -3.63 -16.95 -14.86
C GLY A 73 -3.20 -16.31 -13.53
N ILE A 74 -3.29 -14.98 -13.40
CA ILE A 74 -2.81 -14.27 -12.20
C ILE A 74 -3.82 -13.20 -11.81
N ARG A 75 -4.28 -13.21 -10.56
CA ARG A 75 -5.01 -12.08 -9.97
C ARG A 75 -4.11 -11.29 -9.04
N ILE A 76 -4.15 -9.97 -9.16
CA ILE A 76 -3.30 -9.05 -8.41
C ILE A 76 -4.19 -8.04 -7.68
N ILE A 77 -3.98 -7.88 -6.38
CA ILE A 77 -4.58 -6.83 -5.57
C ILE A 77 -3.44 -6.07 -4.89
N ALA A 78 -3.36 -4.77 -5.09
CA ALA A 78 -2.40 -3.96 -4.35
C ALA A 78 -3.13 -2.86 -3.58
N PHE A 79 -2.61 -2.52 -2.40
CA PHE A 79 -3.22 -1.53 -1.52
C PHE A 79 -2.20 -0.93 -0.55
N ASP A 80 -2.53 0.25 -0.05
CA ASP A 80 -1.86 0.81 1.11
C ASP A 80 -2.65 0.46 2.37
N CYS A 81 -1.96 0.17 3.46
CA CYS A 81 -2.59 -0.10 4.76
C CYS A 81 -1.82 0.54 5.91
N GLN A 82 -2.53 0.76 7.00
CA GLN A 82 -1.97 1.15 8.30
C GLN A 82 -2.21 0.02 9.29
N ILE A 83 -1.15 -0.40 9.97
CA ILE A 83 -1.20 -1.44 10.99
C ILE A 83 -0.96 -0.78 12.33
N GLY A 84 -1.86 -1.06 13.30
CA GLY A 84 -1.83 -0.45 14.62
C GLY A 84 -2.40 0.96 14.65
N THR A 85 -2.43 1.54 15.84
CA THR A 85 -2.94 2.87 16.14
C THR A 85 -1.93 3.69 16.94
N GLY A 86 -2.00 5.02 16.83
CA GLY A 86 -1.15 5.94 17.58
C GLY A 86 0.32 5.92 17.15
N LYS A 87 1.23 6.18 18.11
CA LYS A 87 2.68 6.34 17.85
C LYS A 87 3.37 5.06 17.35
N GLY A 88 2.78 3.89 17.57
CA GLY A 88 3.28 2.60 17.09
C GLY A 88 2.74 2.18 15.72
N SER A 89 1.89 2.99 15.11
CA SER A 89 1.31 2.67 13.81
C SER A 89 2.35 2.80 12.69
N TRP A 90 2.22 1.97 11.69
CA TRP A 90 3.09 1.93 10.53
C TRP A 90 2.28 1.70 9.26
N ARG A 91 2.72 2.34 8.17
CA ARG A 91 2.05 2.26 6.87
C ARG A 91 2.83 1.36 5.93
N ARG A 92 2.13 0.61 5.10
CA ARG A 92 2.72 -0.28 4.09
C ARG A 92 1.95 -0.25 2.79
N THR A 93 2.67 -0.46 1.69
CA THR A 93 2.10 -0.92 0.43
C THR A 93 2.24 -2.43 0.38
N VAL A 94 1.16 -3.10 0.05
CA VAL A 94 1.03 -4.55 -0.02
C VAL A 94 0.62 -4.93 -1.43
N ILE A 95 1.22 -5.99 -1.96
CA ILE A 95 0.83 -6.60 -3.23
C ILE A 95 0.43 -8.04 -2.92
N ALA A 96 -0.82 -8.38 -3.15
CA ALA A 96 -1.35 -9.73 -3.02
C ALA A 96 -1.50 -10.36 -4.41
N VAL A 97 -0.94 -11.52 -4.59
CA VAL A 97 -0.95 -12.25 -5.86
C VAL A 97 -1.60 -13.60 -5.63
N LYS A 98 -2.60 -13.93 -6.44
CA LYS A 98 -3.17 -15.26 -6.52
C LYS A 98 -2.82 -15.84 -7.88
N THR A 99 -2.14 -16.97 -7.89
CA THR A 99 -1.71 -17.68 -9.10
C THR A 99 -1.65 -19.18 -8.85
N ASP A 100 -1.94 -19.96 -9.87
CA ASP A 100 -1.77 -21.42 -9.83
C ASP A 100 -0.29 -21.82 -10.08
N ASN A 101 0.56 -20.86 -10.41
CA ASN A 101 1.97 -21.08 -10.68
C ASN A 101 2.86 -20.28 -9.75
N ASP A 102 3.42 -20.92 -8.73
CA ASP A 102 4.31 -20.32 -7.73
C ASP A 102 5.55 -19.63 -8.33
N SER A 103 5.99 -20.07 -9.52
CA SER A 103 7.13 -19.45 -10.21
C SER A 103 6.83 -18.07 -10.78
N ALA A 104 5.55 -17.68 -10.92
CA ALA A 104 5.17 -16.36 -11.44
C ALA A 104 5.45 -15.21 -10.44
N VAL A 105 5.72 -15.56 -9.19
CA VAL A 105 6.06 -14.60 -8.13
C VAL A 105 7.52 -14.80 -7.75
N SER A 106 8.43 -14.15 -8.48
CA SER A 106 9.85 -14.13 -8.06
C SER A 106 10.02 -13.14 -6.91
N PRO A 107 10.29 -13.62 -5.68
CA PRO A 107 10.48 -12.74 -4.55
C PRO A 107 11.78 -11.96 -4.74
N ASN A 108 11.66 -10.67 -4.96
CA ASN A 108 12.81 -9.80 -4.95
C ASN A 108 13.35 -9.73 -3.52
N ARG A 109 14.67 -9.78 -3.32
CA ARG A 109 15.36 -9.90 -2.01
C ARG A 109 14.97 -8.80 -0.99
N ASP A 110 14.36 -7.71 -1.43
CA ASP A 110 13.96 -6.58 -0.60
C ASP A 110 12.48 -6.63 -0.14
N LEU A 111 11.73 -7.67 -0.51
CA LEU A 111 10.36 -7.87 -0.07
C LEU A 111 10.25 -9.05 0.89
N THR A 112 9.39 -8.89 1.88
CA THR A 112 8.89 -10.00 2.71
C THR A 112 7.75 -10.68 1.96
N VAL A 113 7.73 -11.99 2.05
CA VAL A 113 6.72 -12.85 1.44
C VAL A 113 5.98 -13.59 2.55
N ASP A 114 4.67 -13.41 2.61
CA ASP A 114 3.77 -14.19 3.47
C ASP A 114 2.74 -14.91 2.59
N HIS A 115 2.11 -15.93 3.13
CA HIS A 115 1.04 -16.67 2.46
C HIS A 115 -0.23 -16.64 3.30
N SER A 116 -1.38 -16.46 2.64
CA SER A 116 -2.70 -16.50 3.27
C SER A 116 -3.71 -17.18 2.35
N GLY A 117 -4.01 -18.46 2.62
CA GLY A 117 -4.77 -19.29 1.69
C GLY A 117 -4.06 -19.38 0.33
N ASP A 118 -4.77 -19.07 -0.75
CA ASP A 118 -4.25 -19.10 -2.13
C ASP A 118 -3.51 -17.80 -2.51
N TRP A 119 -3.23 -16.92 -1.56
CA TRP A 119 -2.61 -15.63 -1.82
C TRP A 119 -1.17 -15.57 -1.34
N THR A 120 -0.29 -15.11 -2.20
CA THR A 120 1.08 -14.71 -1.86
C THR A 120 1.08 -13.21 -1.61
N ILE A 121 1.49 -12.79 -0.42
CA ILE A 121 1.45 -11.41 0.07
C ILE A 121 2.86 -10.85 0.11
N LEU A 122 3.11 -9.82 -0.68
CA LEU A 122 4.42 -9.17 -0.83
C LEU A 122 4.39 -7.78 -0.20
N TYR A 123 5.37 -7.44 0.61
CA TYR A 123 5.50 -6.12 1.21
C TYR A 123 6.94 -5.82 1.65
N LYS A 124 7.27 -4.54 1.84
CA LYS A 124 8.57 -4.16 2.40
C LYS A 124 8.67 -4.52 3.89
N PRO A 125 9.81 -5.08 4.33
CA PRO A 125 10.06 -5.29 5.76
C PRO A 125 10.05 -3.96 6.52
N LYS A 126 9.82 -4.01 7.82
CA LYS A 126 9.91 -2.84 8.68
C LYS A 126 11.38 -2.45 8.81
N THR A 127 11.78 -1.33 8.25
CA THR A 127 13.10 -0.75 8.50
C THR A 127 13.07 0.12 9.76
N PHE A 128 14.09 -0.01 10.61
CA PHE A 128 14.10 0.54 11.97
C PHE A 128 14.39 2.05 12.06
N PHE A 129 14.62 2.76 10.97
CA PHE A 129 15.04 4.16 10.97
C PHE A 129 14.00 5.11 10.37
N LEU A 130 13.57 6.07 11.16
CA LEU A 130 13.03 7.45 10.96
C LEU A 130 12.28 7.85 9.66
N ILE A 131 12.25 7.04 8.62
CA ILE A 131 11.49 7.29 7.40
C ILE A 131 10.31 6.31 7.40
N PRO A 132 9.09 6.70 6.98
CA PRO A 132 7.98 5.77 6.81
C PRO A 132 8.27 4.81 5.63
N ALA A 133 9.17 3.87 5.87
CA ALA A 133 9.83 3.04 4.86
C ALA A 133 8.95 1.89 4.32
N GLY A 134 7.70 1.79 4.78
CA GLY A 134 6.80 0.73 4.36
C GLY A 134 5.99 1.00 3.10
N LEU A 135 5.80 2.28 2.72
CA LEU A 135 5.10 2.64 1.49
C LEU A 135 6.06 2.55 0.29
N MET A 136 5.65 1.81 -0.74
CA MET A 136 6.34 1.84 -2.04
C MET A 136 6.06 3.17 -2.72
N THR A 137 7.03 3.71 -3.45
CA THR A 137 6.76 4.80 -4.40
C THR A 137 5.84 4.28 -5.51
N VAL A 138 5.12 5.16 -6.19
CA VAL A 138 4.21 4.72 -7.28
C VAL A 138 5.01 4.08 -8.42
N ASN A 139 6.18 4.62 -8.74
CA ASN A 139 7.06 4.04 -9.77
C ASN A 139 7.57 2.64 -9.36
N GLU A 140 7.89 2.46 -8.09
CA GLU A 140 8.29 1.14 -7.58
C GLU A 140 7.12 0.15 -7.63
N LEU A 141 5.91 0.58 -7.22
CA LEU A 141 4.71 -0.25 -7.32
C LEU A 141 4.46 -0.66 -8.77
N GLU A 142 4.53 0.29 -9.72
CA GLU A 142 4.37 0.02 -11.15
C GLU A 142 5.40 -0.99 -11.68
N ALA A 143 6.68 -0.81 -11.32
CA ALA A 143 7.74 -1.74 -11.69
C ALA A 143 7.49 -3.16 -11.15
N ARG A 144 7.03 -3.28 -9.91
CA ARG A 144 6.68 -4.58 -9.29
C ARG A 144 5.48 -5.23 -9.98
N LEU A 145 4.42 -4.46 -10.21
CA LEU A 145 3.25 -4.97 -10.92
C LEU A 145 3.62 -5.46 -12.33
N ASN A 146 4.51 -4.77 -13.03
CA ASN A 146 4.94 -5.18 -14.37
C ASN A 146 5.84 -6.43 -14.36
N ALA A 147 6.58 -6.66 -13.28
CA ALA A 147 7.43 -7.84 -13.12
C ALA A 147 6.64 -9.12 -12.75
N ILE A 148 5.39 -8.99 -12.27
CA ILE A 148 4.55 -10.13 -11.93
C ILE A 148 3.95 -10.67 -13.24
N GLY A 149 4.28 -11.92 -13.60
CA GLY A 149 3.76 -12.62 -14.79
C GLY A 149 4.46 -12.25 -16.10
N SER A 150 5.65 -11.60 -16.03
CA SER A 150 6.53 -11.41 -17.19
C SER A 150 7.44 -12.60 -17.43
#